data_de9974aa49857f0016527b13d7d0976e
#
_entry.id   de9974aa49857f0016527b13d7d0976e
#
_cell.length_a   1.000
_cell.length_b   1.000
_cell.length_c   1.000
_cell.angle_alpha   90.00
_cell.angle_beta   90.00
_cell.angle_gamma   90.00
#
_symmetry.space_group_name_H-M   'P 1'
#
loop_
_entity.id
_entity.type
_entity.pdbx_description
1 polymer ?
#
loop_
_entity_poly.entity_id
_entity_poly.type
_entity_poly.pdbx_seq_one_letter_code
_entity_poly.pdbx_strand_id
1 'polypeptide(L)'
;MEHPYYLAIDIGASSGRHILGWIENGKIRIEEIHRFQNGLVGRNGHLCWDMDHLFHEVVEGLKRCRTLNRIPKSVGIDTWAVDFVLLDGAGQLLGDTVAYRDGRTQGMDALVYRTISEQALYARNGIQKQIFNSIYQLMAIRQESPEILSAAKHFLMIPDYLNYLLTGVMRNEYTNATTTQLVSAETQDWDYELMDMLGIPKEMFGAIAMPKTPVGALTEKIAAEVGFQTEVVLPATHDTGSAVMAVPSTSDDSIYLSSGTWSLMGIERLIPDCSEVSQRHNFTNEGGYHYRYRYLKNIMGMWIMQNLRKEFRHDYTFEELYQLAHIGRYFASTVDVNDAAFLAPQSMRAALQEYCGRTGQEAPETECELLYCVYNSLAQCYAKTVAEIEEVTGRTFDRIHVVGGGCQDQFLNRLLQQQTGKEVCAGPVEATAIGNLMAQMLKDKAFEDLSEARQMVTKSFDVNEVSPVL
;
A
#
# COMPACT_ATOMS: atom_id res chain seq x y z
N MET A 1 -28.14 15.40 -17.76
CA MET A 1 -26.90 16.17 -17.47
C MET A 1 -25.78 15.16 -17.52
N GLU A 2 -24.71 15.45 -18.27
CA GLU A 2 -23.51 14.58 -18.26
C GLU A 2 -22.92 14.58 -16.85
N HIS A 3 -22.58 13.41 -16.34
CA HIS A 3 -21.93 13.24 -15.05
C HIS A 3 -20.46 13.66 -15.19
N PRO A 4 -19.85 14.34 -14.19
CA PRO A 4 -18.40 14.52 -14.18
C PRO A 4 -17.74 13.16 -13.97
N TYR A 5 -16.74 12.86 -14.81
CA TYR A 5 -15.88 11.68 -14.65
C TYR A 5 -14.63 12.06 -13.86
N TYR A 6 -14.12 11.11 -13.10
CA TYR A 6 -12.86 11.16 -12.38
C TYR A 6 -12.04 9.94 -12.75
N LEU A 7 -10.72 10.05 -12.81
CA LEU A 7 -9.85 8.94 -13.15
C LEU A 7 -8.93 8.60 -11.98
N ALA A 8 -9.02 7.38 -11.47
CA ALA A 8 -8.02 6.80 -10.58
C ALA A 8 -7.03 5.97 -11.40
N ILE A 9 -5.75 6.20 -11.17
CA ILE A 9 -4.65 5.39 -11.69
C ILE A 9 -4.00 4.72 -10.48
N ASP A 10 -4.33 3.43 -10.28
CA ASP A 10 -3.87 2.59 -9.18
C ASP A 10 -2.77 1.66 -9.70
N ILE A 11 -1.54 1.86 -9.23
CA ILE A 11 -0.36 1.14 -9.68
C ILE A 11 0.22 0.32 -8.53
N GLY A 12 -0.05 -0.97 -8.52
CA GLY A 12 0.58 -1.91 -7.59
C GLY A 12 1.92 -2.45 -8.10
N ALA A 13 2.61 -3.21 -7.26
CA ALA A 13 3.93 -3.78 -7.57
C ALA A 13 3.92 -4.81 -8.73
N SER A 14 2.78 -5.34 -9.13
CA SER A 14 2.65 -6.35 -10.20
C SER A 14 1.78 -5.95 -11.37
N SER A 15 0.93 -4.96 -11.22
CA SER A 15 0.03 -4.46 -12.28
C SER A 15 -0.48 -3.06 -11.94
N GLY A 16 -0.88 -2.32 -12.97
CA GLY A 16 -1.57 -1.04 -12.81
C GLY A 16 -2.92 -1.02 -13.52
N ARG A 17 -3.80 -0.13 -13.09
CA ARG A 17 -5.16 0.00 -13.62
C ARG A 17 -5.58 1.46 -13.69
N HIS A 18 -6.38 1.76 -14.71
CA HIS A 18 -7.08 3.03 -14.83
C HIS A 18 -8.56 2.79 -14.65
N ILE A 19 -9.15 3.41 -13.66
CA ILE A 19 -10.54 3.24 -13.28
C ILE A 19 -11.25 4.58 -13.34
N LEU A 20 -12.19 4.71 -14.27
CA LEU A 20 -13.11 5.84 -14.32
C LEU A 20 -14.17 5.69 -13.22
N GLY A 21 -14.46 6.80 -12.54
CA GLY A 21 -15.51 6.87 -11.55
C GLY A 21 -16.45 8.07 -11.81
N TRP A 22 -17.73 7.90 -11.46
CA TRP A 22 -18.74 8.96 -11.53
C TRP A 22 -19.87 8.68 -10.53
N ILE A 23 -20.69 9.69 -10.26
CA ILE A 23 -21.88 9.50 -9.43
C ILE A 23 -23.09 9.46 -10.35
N GLU A 24 -23.86 8.37 -10.27
CA GLU A 24 -25.08 8.18 -11.04
C GLU A 24 -26.19 7.60 -10.14
N ASN A 25 -27.36 8.22 -10.17
CA ASN A 25 -28.53 7.80 -9.36
C ASN A 25 -28.20 7.65 -7.85
N GLY A 26 -27.37 8.55 -7.31
CA GLY A 26 -26.96 8.53 -5.90
C GLY A 26 -26.05 7.36 -5.52
N LYS A 27 -25.29 6.82 -6.49
CA LYS A 27 -24.28 5.77 -6.27
C LYS A 27 -23.00 6.10 -7.02
N ILE A 28 -21.86 5.74 -6.44
CA ILE A 28 -20.60 5.73 -7.14
C ILE A 28 -20.62 4.57 -8.14
N ARG A 29 -20.26 4.87 -9.39
CA ARG A 29 -20.03 3.90 -10.46
C ARG A 29 -18.57 3.92 -10.82
N ILE A 30 -18.03 2.76 -11.12
CA ILE A 30 -16.62 2.60 -11.55
C ILE A 30 -16.56 1.70 -12.78
N GLU A 31 -15.58 1.95 -13.65
CA GLU A 31 -15.29 1.15 -14.82
C GLU A 31 -13.79 1.11 -15.06
N GLU A 32 -13.22 -0.10 -15.12
CA GLU A 32 -11.82 -0.28 -15.51
C GLU A 32 -11.71 -0.08 -17.04
N ILE A 33 -10.86 0.86 -17.45
CA ILE A 33 -10.70 1.23 -18.87
C ILE A 33 -9.35 0.86 -19.45
N HIS A 34 -8.36 0.60 -18.58
CA HIS A 34 -7.03 0.17 -18.97
C HIS A 34 -6.38 -0.62 -17.85
N ARG A 35 -5.64 -1.67 -18.23
CA ARG A 35 -4.84 -2.49 -17.30
C ARG A 35 -3.51 -2.82 -17.96
N PHE A 36 -2.44 -2.80 -17.17
CA PHE A 36 -1.11 -3.13 -17.64
C PHE A 36 -0.33 -3.94 -16.60
N GLN A 37 0.72 -4.61 -17.03
CA GLN A 37 1.63 -5.33 -16.15
C GLN A 37 2.69 -4.38 -15.60
N ASN A 38 3.05 -4.56 -14.36
CA ASN A 38 4.19 -3.91 -13.71
C ASN A 38 5.13 -5.01 -13.19
N GLY A 39 6.41 -4.71 -13.12
CA GLY A 39 7.40 -5.65 -12.64
C GLY A 39 8.79 -5.03 -12.54
N LEU A 40 9.70 -5.81 -11.97
CA LEU A 40 11.07 -5.40 -11.77
C LEU A 40 11.94 -5.77 -12.98
N VAL A 41 12.86 -4.88 -13.31
CA VAL A 41 13.89 -5.08 -14.34
C VAL A 41 15.28 -5.04 -13.70
N GLY A 42 16.20 -5.87 -14.19
CA GLY A 42 17.60 -5.83 -13.75
C GLY A 42 18.33 -4.69 -14.46
N ARG A 43 18.91 -3.74 -13.71
CA ARG A 43 19.76 -2.66 -14.24
C ARG A 43 20.96 -2.48 -13.32
N ASN A 44 22.16 -2.42 -13.88
CA ASN A 44 23.41 -2.15 -13.14
C ASN A 44 23.63 -3.01 -11.87
N GLY A 45 23.12 -4.25 -11.88
CA GLY A 45 23.25 -5.18 -10.74
C GLY A 45 22.13 -5.08 -9.71
N HIS A 46 21.17 -4.18 -9.89
CA HIS A 46 20.02 -3.96 -9.01
C HIS A 46 18.69 -4.35 -9.65
N LEU A 47 17.69 -4.60 -8.81
CA LEU A 47 16.28 -4.71 -9.20
C LEU A 47 15.66 -3.32 -9.21
N CYS A 48 15.17 -2.88 -10.38
CA CYS A 48 14.69 -1.52 -10.60
C CYS A 48 13.27 -1.49 -11.14
N TRP A 49 12.57 -0.38 -10.92
CA TRP A 49 11.32 -0.05 -11.61
C TRP A 49 11.62 0.56 -12.98
N ASP A 50 10.85 0.20 -13.99
CA ASP A 50 10.91 0.82 -15.32
C ASP A 50 9.97 2.03 -15.37
N MET A 51 10.51 3.20 -15.00
CA MET A 51 9.72 4.44 -14.92
C MET A 51 9.21 4.91 -16.29
N ASP A 52 9.96 4.63 -17.36
CA ASP A 52 9.53 4.98 -18.73
C ASP A 52 8.30 4.15 -19.13
N HIS A 53 8.31 2.84 -18.82
CA HIS A 53 7.16 1.97 -19.04
C HIS A 53 5.96 2.43 -18.21
N LEU A 54 6.15 2.69 -16.92
CA LEU A 54 5.06 3.14 -16.05
C LEU A 54 4.42 4.44 -16.55
N PHE A 55 5.25 5.41 -16.92
CA PHE A 55 4.72 6.68 -17.43
C PHE A 55 4.04 6.53 -18.81
N HIS A 56 4.58 5.67 -19.68
CA HIS A 56 3.93 5.32 -20.95
C HIS A 56 2.51 4.77 -20.70
N GLU A 57 2.35 3.83 -19.77
CA GLU A 57 1.05 3.23 -19.45
C GLU A 57 0.08 4.24 -18.82
N VAL A 58 0.59 5.18 -18.00
CA VAL A 58 -0.22 6.31 -17.48
C VAL A 58 -0.81 7.11 -18.62
N VAL A 59 0.00 7.46 -19.64
CA VAL A 59 -0.44 8.24 -20.80
C VAL A 59 -1.41 7.43 -21.69
N GLU A 60 -1.15 6.15 -21.90
CA GLU A 60 -2.04 5.27 -22.69
C GLU A 60 -3.43 5.14 -22.05
N GLY A 61 -3.51 5.02 -20.72
CA GLY A 61 -4.80 5.01 -20.02
C GLY A 61 -5.56 6.35 -20.15
N LEU A 62 -4.85 7.49 -20.15
CA LEU A 62 -5.45 8.80 -20.44
C LEU A 62 -6.01 8.85 -21.87
N LYS A 63 -5.30 8.34 -22.88
CA LYS A 63 -5.79 8.26 -24.26
C LYS A 63 -7.07 7.42 -24.38
N ARG A 64 -7.24 6.38 -23.53
CA ARG A 64 -8.48 5.59 -23.46
C ARG A 64 -9.68 6.43 -23.08
N CYS A 65 -9.53 7.38 -22.14
CA CYS A 65 -10.62 8.31 -21.79
C CYS A 65 -11.15 9.08 -23.00
N ARG A 66 -10.26 9.56 -23.86
CA ARG A 66 -10.61 10.23 -25.12
C ARG A 66 -11.35 9.28 -26.08
N THR A 67 -10.81 8.07 -26.26
CA THR A 67 -11.41 7.07 -27.14
C THR A 67 -12.84 6.72 -26.73
N LEU A 68 -13.09 6.67 -25.41
CA LEU A 68 -14.41 6.41 -24.83
C LEU A 68 -15.31 7.67 -24.81
N ASN A 69 -14.80 8.83 -25.19
CA ASN A 69 -15.47 10.12 -25.06
C ASN A 69 -15.90 10.42 -23.61
N ARG A 70 -15.08 10.03 -22.64
CA ARG A 70 -15.31 10.22 -21.20
C ARG A 70 -14.11 10.95 -20.59
N ILE A 71 -14.07 12.24 -20.83
CA ILE A 71 -12.94 13.07 -20.36
C ILE A 71 -13.07 13.28 -18.85
N PRO A 72 -12.05 12.89 -18.05
CA PRO A 72 -12.09 13.08 -16.61
C PRO A 72 -11.89 14.55 -16.25
N LYS A 73 -12.66 15.03 -15.28
CA LYS A 73 -12.50 16.34 -14.66
C LYS A 73 -11.18 16.44 -13.91
N SER A 74 -10.79 15.34 -13.26
CA SER A 74 -9.50 15.22 -12.60
C SER A 74 -8.95 13.79 -12.66
N VAL A 75 -7.64 13.68 -12.40
CA VAL A 75 -6.88 12.44 -12.37
C VAL A 75 -6.11 12.37 -11.06
N GLY A 76 -6.12 11.22 -10.40
CA GLY A 76 -5.29 10.94 -9.22
C GLY A 76 -4.47 9.68 -9.44
N ILE A 77 -3.21 9.69 -8.97
CA ILE A 77 -2.31 8.54 -9.06
C ILE A 77 -1.95 8.09 -7.65
N ASP A 78 -2.13 6.82 -7.36
CA ASP A 78 -1.58 6.15 -6.19
C ASP A 78 -0.71 4.96 -6.58
N THR A 79 0.26 4.64 -5.74
CA THR A 79 1.19 3.53 -5.94
C THR A 79 1.52 2.85 -4.62
N TRP A 80 2.40 1.84 -4.68
CA TRP A 80 3.07 1.30 -3.49
C TRP A 80 3.91 2.38 -2.79
N ALA A 81 4.31 2.12 -1.57
CA ALA A 81 5.08 3.02 -0.71
C ALA A 81 6.61 2.83 -0.83
N VAL A 82 7.34 3.61 -0.07
CA VAL A 82 8.77 3.62 0.26
C VAL A 82 9.74 3.90 -0.87
N ASP A 83 9.37 3.67 -2.12
CA ASP A 83 10.24 3.90 -3.27
C ASP A 83 10.13 5.34 -3.79
N PHE A 84 11.24 5.84 -4.29
CA PHE A 84 11.40 7.24 -4.67
C PHE A 84 12.36 7.39 -5.85
N VAL A 85 12.38 8.58 -6.40
CA VAL A 85 13.39 9.04 -7.35
C VAL A 85 14.15 10.23 -6.79
N LEU A 86 15.40 10.38 -7.22
CA LEU A 86 16.20 11.58 -7.02
C LEU A 86 16.36 12.32 -8.35
N LEU A 87 16.16 13.63 -8.34
CA LEU A 87 16.26 14.46 -9.53
C LEU A 87 17.33 15.55 -9.34
N ASP A 88 17.97 15.92 -10.43
CA ASP A 88 18.87 17.07 -10.48
C ASP A 88 18.11 18.42 -10.51
N GLY A 89 18.85 19.54 -10.60
CA GLY A 89 18.26 20.87 -10.68
C GLY A 89 17.48 21.17 -11.97
N ALA A 90 17.61 20.34 -12.99
CA ALA A 90 16.83 20.41 -14.24
C ALA A 90 15.61 19.47 -14.22
N GLY A 91 15.39 18.74 -13.12
CA GLY A 91 14.29 17.77 -12.96
C GLY A 91 14.53 16.45 -13.69
N GLN A 92 15.79 16.12 -14.01
CA GLN A 92 16.16 14.86 -14.64
C GLN A 92 16.50 13.81 -13.60
N LEU A 93 16.19 12.53 -13.89
CA LEU A 93 16.50 11.39 -13.02
C LEU A 93 18.02 11.28 -12.79
N LEU A 94 18.40 11.06 -11.53
CA LEU A 94 19.73 10.73 -11.09
C LEU A 94 19.81 9.23 -10.76
N GLY A 95 20.39 8.46 -11.65
CA GLY A 95 20.52 7.01 -11.50
C GLY A 95 19.23 6.22 -11.77
N ASP A 96 19.29 4.93 -11.48
CA ASP A 96 18.15 4.01 -11.63
C ASP A 96 17.19 4.10 -10.45
N THR A 97 15.90 3.87 -10.71
CA THR A 97 14.87 3.77 -9.65
C THR A 97 14.89 2.38 -9.04
N VAL A 98 15.76 2.18 -8.06
CA VAL A 98 15.96 0.88 -7.41
C VAL A 98 14.77 0.56 -6.50
N ALA A 99 14.23 -0.65 -6.66
CA ALA A 99 13.02 -1.09 -5.99
C ALA A 99 13.28 -1.53 -4.54
N TYR A 100 12.26 -1.45 -3.70
CA TYR A 100 12.32 -1.86 -2.28
C TYR A 100 12.65 -3.36 -2.07
N ARG A 101 12.47 -4.19 -3.10
CA ARG A 101 12.82 -5.63 -3.06
C ARG A 101 14.29 -5.92 -3.40
N ASP A 102 15.07 -4.89 -3.74
CA ASP A 102 16.50 -5.02 -3.97
C ASP A 102 17.25 -5.28 -2.65
N GLY A 103 18.34 -6.05 -2.73
CA GLY A 103 19.14 -6.40 -1.55
C GLY A 103 20.04 -5.30 -1.00
N ARG A 104 20.12 -4.11 -1.65
CA ARG A 104 21.06 -3.02 -1.29
C ARG A 104 20.89 -2.48 0.12
N THR A 105 19.70 -2.65 0.71
CA THR A 105 19.41 -2.14 2.06
C THR A 105 19.87 -3.06 3.20
N GLN A 106 20.41 -4.25 2.89
CA GLN A 106 20.90 -5.16 3.92
C GLN A 106 22.00 -4.51 4.76
N GLY A 107 21.80 -4.50 6.10
CA GLY A 107 22.74 -3.90 7.06
C GLY A 107 22.69 -2.38 7.17
N MET A 108 21.83 -1.68 6.40
CA MET A 108 21.71 -0.23 6.47
C MET A 108 21.03 0.23 7.77
N ASP A 109 20.18 -0.60 8.35
CA ASP A 109 19.62 -0.37 9.69
C ASP A 109 20.73 -0.29 10.76
N ALA A 110 21.69 -1.19 10.75
CA ALA A 110 22.83 -1.15 11.65
C ALA A 110 23.68 0.13 11.47
N LEU A 111 23.75 0.68 10.25
CA LEU A 111 24.41 1.94 9.99
C LEU A 111 23.65 3.13 10.60
N VAL A 112 22.34 3.19 10.43
CA VAL A 112 21.48 4.20 11.03
C VAL A 112 21.56 4.13 12.55
N TYR A 113 21.57 2.92 13.13
CA TYR A 113 21.58 2.73 14.60
C TYR A 113 22.91 3.07 15.28
N ARG A 114 23.98 3.32 14.51
CA ARG A 114 25.21 3.95 15.06
C ARG A 114 25.01 5.43 15.41
N THR A 115 24.03 6.07 14.79
CA THR A 115 23.74 7.51 14.97
C THR A 115 22.55 7.73 15.88
N ILE A 116 21.49 6.97 15.74
CA ILE A 116 20.26 7.06 16.54
C ILE A 116 19.78 5.65 16.87
N SER A 117 19.45 5.36 18.13
CA SER A 117 18.94 4.03 18.49
C SER A 117 17.60 3.73 17.80
N GLU A 118 17.30 2.46 17.58
CA GLU A 118 16.03 2.02 17.01
C GLU A 118 14.83 2.57 17.79
N GLN A 119 14.91 2.53 19.13
CA GLN A 119 13.89 3.09 20.03
C GLN A 119 13.71 4.60 19.85
N ALA A 120 14.82 5.36 19.77
CA ALA A 120 14.75 6.81 19.59
C ALA A 120 14.22 7.17 18.18
N LEU A 121 14.56 6.40 17.16
CA LEU A 121 14.03 6.57 15.81
C LEU A 121 12.52 6.33 15.78
N TYR A 122 12.06 5.22 16.40
CA TYR A 122 10.63 4.91 16.46
C TYR A 122 9.87 5.98 17.27
N ALA A 123 10.42 6.46 18.38
CA ALA A 123 9.79 7.52 19.17
C ALA A 123 9.59 8.83 18.39
N ARG A 124 10.40 9.10 17.34
CA ARG A 124 10.28 10.30 16.49
C ARG A 124 9.21 10.15 15.42
N ASN A 125 9.12 9.00 14.76
CA ASN A 125 8.28 8.83 13.58
C ASN A 125 7.19 7.76 13.72
N GLY A 126 7.32 6.84 14.67
CA GLY A 126 6.35 5.76 14.91
C GLY A 126 6.18 4.79 13.74
N ILE A 127 7.15 4.69 12.84
CA ILE A 127 7.05 3.87 11.64
C ILE A 127 7.63 2.47 11.89
N GLN A 128 6.86 1.45 11.53
CA GLN A 128 7.27 0.04 11.58
C GLN A 128 8.62 -0.16 10.89
N LYS A 129 9.54 -0.86 11.57
CA LYS A 129 10.81 -1.25 10.96
C LYS A 129 10.56 -2.24 9.83
N GLN A 130 10.92 -1.82 8.63
CA GLN A 130 11.07 -2.68 7.46
C GLN A 130 12.42 -2.35 6.83
N ILE A 131 13.21 -3.38 6.53
CA ILE A 131 14.59 -3.19 6.01
C ILE A 131 14.65 -2.31 4.75
N PHE A 132 13.55 -2.21 4.04
CA PHE A 132 13.41 -1.47 2.79
C PHE A 132 12.83 -0.06 2.94
N ASN A 133 12.57 0.45 4.14
CA ASN A 133 12.08 1.82 4.30
C ASN A 133 13.04 2.82 3.66
N SER A 134 12.52 3.94 3.15
CA SER A 134 13.28 4.90 2.34
C SER A 134 14.54 5.43 3.05
N ILE A 135 14.48 5.58 4.39
CA ILE A 135 15.66 5.96 5.19
C ILE A 135 16.84 5.02 4.94
N TYR A 136 16.61 3.69 4.89
CA TYR A 136 17.67 2.71 4.64
C TYR A 136 18.10 2.70 3.17
N GLN A 137 17.17 2.94 2.25
CA GLN A 137 17.49 3.09 0.82
C GLN A 137 18.39 4.32 0.58
N LEU A 138 18.13 5.45 1.22
CA LEU A 138 18.98 6.64 1.15
C LEU A 138 20.36 6.39 1.75
N MET A 139 20.44 5.62 2.84
CA MET A 139 21.72 5.23 3.42
C MET A 139 22.51 4.29 2.50
N ALA A 140 21.85 3.40 1.75
CA ALA A 140 22.51 2.59 0.72
C ALA A 140 23.09 3.46 -0.40
N ILE A 141 22.31 4.43 -0.92
CA ILE A 141 22.82 5.39 -1.92
C ILE A 141 24.01 6.18 -1.37
N ARG A 142 23.94 6.62 -0.11
CA ARG A 142 25.06 7.32 0.54
C ARG A 142 26.35 6.48 0.59
N GLN A 143 26.23 5.16 0.72
CA GLN A 143 27.38 4.26 0.78
C GLN A 143 27.91 3.88 -0.59
N GLU A 144 27.02 3.60 -1.54
CA GLU A 144 27.35 3.04 -2.83
C GLU A 144 27.63 4.12 -3.89
N SER A 145 26.89 5.23 -3.84
CA SER A 145 26.89 6.29 -4.86
C SER A 145 26.65 7.67 -4.25
N PRO A 146 27.54 8.14 -3.34
CA PRO A 146 27.37 9.41 -2.63
C PRO A 146 27.29 10.64 -3.54
N GLU A 147 27.83 10.54 -4.75
CA GLU A 147 27.76 11.57 -5.79
C GLU A 147 26.32 11.79 -6.26
N ILE A 148 25.48 10.75 -6.35
CA ILE A 148 24.06 10.85 -6.69
C ILE A 148 23.34 11.65 -5.61
N LEU A 149 23.57 11.32 -4.35
CA LEU A 149 22.94 12.03 -3.22
C LEU A 149 23.38 13.51 -3.16
N SER A 150 24.64 13.79 -3.46
CA SER A 150 25.18 15.15 -3.48
C SER A 150 24.65 16.00 -4.65
N ALA A 151 24.34 15.35 -5.78
CA ALA A 151 23.78 16.00 -6.96
C ALA A 151 22.25 16.22 -6.84
N ALA A 152 21.58 15.46 -5.99
CA ALA A 152 20.12 15.50 -5.83
C ALA A 152 19.66 16.89 -5.36
N LYS A 153 18.64 17.41 -6.05
CA LYS A 153 17.95 18.67 -5.75
C LYS A 153 16.49 18.45 -5.42
N HIS A 154 15.92 17.31 -5.83
CA HIS A 154 14.54 16.97 -5.54
C HIS A 154 14.43 15.48 -5.20
N PHE A 155 13.64 15.20 -4.17
CA PHE A 155 13.21 13.88 -3.75
C PHE A 155 11.71 13.78 -4.02
N LEU A 156 11.28 12.78 -4.79
CA LEU A 156 9.87 12.52 -5.06
C LEU A 156 9.58 11.04 -4.87
N MET A 157 8.48 10.73 -4.16
CA MET A 157 7.94 9.37 -4.17
C MET A 157 7.45 9.01 -5.57
N ILE A 158 7.31 7.73 -5.88
CA ILE A 158 6.93 7.28 -7.23
C ILE A 158 5.67 7.97 -7.77
N PRO A 159 4.54 8.04 -7.03
CA PRO A 159 3.35 8.72 -7.55
C PRO A 159 3.55 10.23 -7.72
N ASP A 160 4.36 10.84 -6.86
CA ASP A 160 4.69 12.27 -6.96
C ASP A 160 5.53 12.56 -8.20
N TYR A 161 6.44 11.66 -8.55
CA TYR A 161 7.22 11.75 -9.79
C TYR A 161 6.34 11.60 -11.04
N LEU A 162 5.41 10.64 -11.05
CA LEU A 162 4.45 10.50 -12.16
C LEU A 162 3.57 11.74 -12.30
N ASN A 163 3.12 12.33 -11.19
CA ASN A 163 2.40 13.59 -11.19
C ASN A 163 3.25 14.75 -11.75
N TYR A 164 4.54 14.80 -11.38
CA TYR A 164 5.48 15.78 -11.94
C TYR A 164 5.63 15.63 -13.46
N LEU A 165 5.75 14.43 -13.96
CA LEU A 165 5.85 14.17 -15.41
C LEU A 165 4.58 14.62 -16.17
N LEU A 166 3.40 14.50 -15.55
CA LEU A 166 2.15 14.98 -16.13
C LEU A 166 2.02 16.51 -16.12
N THR A 167 2.44 17.16 -15.04
CA THR A 167 2.09 18.57 -14.76
C THR A 167 3.27 19.54 -14.79
N GLY A 168 4.50 19.06 -14.68
CA GLY A 168 5.69 19.88 -14.43
C GLY A 168 5.78 20.43 -13.00
N VAL A 169 4.86 20.05 -12.08
CA VAL A 169 4.82 20.55 -10.71
C VAL A 169 5.22 19.44 -9.73
N MET A 170 6.22 19.72 -8.90
CA MET A 170 6.70 18.81 -7.86
C MET A 170 5.92 19.00 -6.56
N ARG A 171 5.46 17.93 -5.96
CA ARG A 171 4.82 17.86 -4.65
C ARG A 171 5.29 16.58 -3.95
N ASN A 172 5.27 16.56 -2.63
CA ASN A 172 5.43 15.35 -1.81
C ASN A 172 4.12 15.12 -1.05
N GLU A 173 3.46 14.01 -1.30
CA GLU A 173 2.17 13.72 -0.68
C GLU A 173 2.37 13.04 0.68
N TYR A 174 1.58 13.45 1.67
CA TYR A 174 1.73 13.11 3.08
C TYR A 174 1.66 11.61 3.37
N THR A 175 0.69 10.90 2.81
CA THR A 175 0.46 9.47 3.15
C THR A 175 1.62 8.59 2.69
N ASN A 176 2.25 8.95 1.59
CA ASN A 176 3.43 8.26 1.08
C ASN A 176 4.71 8.77 1.77
N ALA A 177 4.84 10.08 1.99
CA ALA A 177 5.99 10.67 2.68
C ALA A 177 6.22 10.06 4.07
N THR A 178 5.15 9.77 4.84
CA THR A 178 5.29 9.17 6.18
C THR A 178 5.93 7.79 6.16
N THR A 179 5.81 7.02 5.07
CA THR A 179 6.40 5.68 4.97
C THR A 179 7.93 5.70 4.87
N THR A 180 8.52 6.87 4.63
CA THR A 180 9.97 7.04 4.49
C THR A 180 10.76 6.85 5.79
N GLN A 181 10.11 6.91 6.96
CA GLN A 181 10.71 7.09 8.30
C GLN A 181 11.42 8.45 8.50
N LEU A 182 11.19 9.42 7.62
CA LEU A 182 11.81 10.76 7.67
C LEU A 182 10.80 11.87 8.01
N VAL A 183 9.55 11.50 8.30
CA VAL A 183 8.52 12.44 8.75
C VAL A 183 8.33 12.31 10.26
N SER A 184 8.35 13.42 10.98
CA SER A 184 8.09 13.44 12.42
C SER A 184 6.60 13.20 12.70
N ALA A 185 6.31 12.27 13.60
CA ALA A 185 4.94 12.00 14.04
C ALA A 185 4.34 13.19 14.83
N GLU A 186 5.16 14.01 15.47
CA GLU A 186 4.72 15.17 16.24
C GLU A 186 4.37 16.36 15.35
N THR A 187 5.27 16.71 14.41
CA THR A 187 5.10 17.90 13.57
C THR A 187 4.34 17.61 12.26
N GLN A 188 4.23 16.34 11.87
CA GLN A 188 3.64 15.89 10.61
C GLN A 188 4.33 16.47 9.36
N ASP A 189 5.59 16.85 9.53
CA ASP A 189 6.47 17.39 8.49
C ASP A 189 7.82 16.65 8.52
N TRP A 190 8.67 16.91 7.53
CA TRP A 190 9.99 16.32 7.44
C TRP A 190 10.81 16.53 8.71
N ASP A 191 11.47 15.49 9.21
CA ASP A 191 12.38 15.52 10.34
C ASP A 191 13.77 15.94 9.88
N TYR A 192 13.94 17.25 9.70
CA TYR A 192 15.20 17.83 9.22
C TYR A 192 16.37 17.60 10.19
N GLU A 193 16.10 17.49 11.48
CA GLU A 193 17.14 17.16 12.47
C GLU A 193 17.66 15.73 12.28
N LEU A 194 16.75 14.77 12.07
CA LEU A 194 17.12 13.39 11.76
C LEU A 194 17.91 13.31 10.45
N MET A 195 17.50 14.06 9.43
CA MET A 195 18.22 14.10 8.15
C MET A 195 19.65 14.65 8.34
N ASP A 196 19.82 15.73 9.10
CA ASP A 196 21.14 16.30 9.43
C ASP A 196 22.01 15.28 10.20
N MET A 197 21.45 14.57 11.19
CA MET A 197 22.15 13.54 11.95
C MET A 197 22.64 12.40 11.03
N LEU A 198 21.86 12.02 10.04
CA LEU A 198 22.18 10.95 9.09
C LEU A 198 22.97 11.42 7.87
N GLY A 199 23.23 12.72 7.72
CA GLY A 199 23.91 13.33 6.58
C GLY A 199 23.13 13.16 5.28
N ILE A 200 21.80 13.21 5.35
CA ILE A 200 20.88 13.23 4.21
C ILE A 200 20.63 14.69 3.83
N PRO A 201 20.88 15.12 2.56
CA PRO A 201 20.67 16.51 2.14
C PRO A 201 19.19 16.90 2.23
N LYS A 202 18.85 17.71 3.24
CA LYS A 202 17.45 18.10 3.51
C LYS A 202 16.85 19.03 2.47
N GLU A 203 17.70 19.74 1.73
CA GLU A 203 17.30 20.71 0.72
C GLU A 203 16.58 20.09 -0.50
N MET A 204 16.71 18.77 -0.66
CA MET A 204 16.00 18.06 -1.74
C MET A 204 14.54 17.74 -1.40
N PHE A 205 14.12 17.87 -0.14
CA PHE A 205 12.76 17.57 0.30
C PHE A 205 11.87 18.79 0.18
N GLY A 206 10.87 18.71 -0.71
CA GLY A 206 9.86 19.75 -0.88
C GLY A 206 8.79 19.71 0.22
N ALA A 207 7.97 20.75 0.30
CA ALA A 207 6.88 20.82 1.26
C ALA A 207 5.89 19.65 1.09
N ILE A 208 5.44 19.09 2.20
CA ILE A 208 4.44 18.02 2.23
C ILE A 208 3.06 18.60 1.93
N ALA A 209 2.31 17.91 1.07
CA ALA A 209 0.94 18.26 0.69
C ALA A 209 -0.03 17.14 1.11
N MET A 210 -1.24 17.53 1.47
CA MET A 210 -2.29 16.59 1.88
C MET A 210 -3.07 16.04 0.68
N PRO A 211 -3.72 14.86 0.80
CA PRO A 211 -4.75 14.45 -0.14
C PRO A 211 -5.76 15.57 -0.42
N LYS A 212 -6.37 15.61 -1.60
CA LYS A 212 -7.22 16.67 -2.17
C LYS A 212 -6.46 17.89 -2.70
N THR A 213 -5.16 17.98 -2.52
CA THR A 213 -4.39 19.12 -3.04
C THR A 213 -4.31 19.05 -4.57
N PRO A 214 -4.71 20.10 -5.30
CA PRO A 214 -4.45 20.20 -6.72
C PRO A 214 -2.94 20.27 -6.98
N VAL A 215 -2.45 19.48 -7.92
CA VAL A 215 -1.07 19.54 -8.39
C VAL A 215 -0.96 20.57 -9.52
N GLY A 216 -1.83 20.46 -10.51
CA GLY A 216 -1.87 21.36 -11.67
C GLY A 216 -2.59 20.73 -12.86
N ALA A 217 -2.68 21.50 -13.93
CA ALA A 217 -3.15 21.01 -15.22
C ALA A 217 -2.07 20.17 -15.91
N LEU A 218 -2.44 19.31 -16.86
CA LEU A 218 -1.48 18.64 -17.74
C LEU A 218 -0.59 19.67 -18.46
N THR A 219 0.68 19.35 -18.66
CA THR A 219 1.54 20.17 -19.52
C THR A 219 0.96 20.24 -20.93
N GLU A 220 1.29 21.29 -21.68
CA GLU A 220 0.83 21.43 -23.09
C GLU A 220 1.21 20.20 -23.93
N LYS A 221 2.40 19.64 -23.71
CA LYS A 221 2.88 18.45 -24.40
C LYS A 221 1.97 17.26 -24.13
N ILE A 222 1.69 16.97 -22.87
CA ILE A 222 0.84 15.82 -22.48
C ILE A 222 -0.60 16.06 -22.92
N ALA A 223 -1.14 17.25 -22.73
CA ALA A 223 -2.50 17.59 -23.17
C ALA A 223 -2.68 17.42 -24.69
N ALA A 224 -1.67 17.82 -25.48
CA ALA A 224 -1.68 17.61 -26.93
C ALA A 224 -1.62 16.11 -27.30
N GLU A 225 -0.82 15.32 -26.57
CA GLU A 225 -0.67 13.89 -26.81
C GLU A 225 -1.94 13.12 -26.49
N VAL A 226 -2.57 13.36 -25.32
CA VAL A 226 -3.81 12.68 -24.91
C VAL A 226 -5.04 13.28 -25.59
N GLY A 227 -4.96 14.54 -26.02
CA GLY A 227 -5.96 15.26 -26.79
C GLY A 227 -7.07 15.90 -25.95
N PHE A 228 -6.81 16.17 -24.69
CA PHE A 228 -7.69 16.93 -23.78
C PHE A 228 -6.87 17.53 -22.62
N GLN A 229 -7.51 18.44 -21.89
CA GLN A 229 -6.95 19.01 -20.66
C GLN A 229 -7.71 18.49 -19.45
N THR A 230 -6.99 18.22 -18.36
CA THR A 230 -7.55 17.82 -17.07
C THR A 230 -6.64 18.27 -15.92
N GLU A 231 -7.17 18.29 -14.71
CA GLU A 231 -6.41 18.62 -13.50
C GLU A 231 -5.89 17.34 -12.82
N VAL A 232 -4.64 17.36 -12.37
CA VAL A 232 -4.10 16.32 -11.49
C VAL A 232 -4.34 16.72 -10.04
N VAL A 233 -4.91 15.81 -9.26
CA VAL A 233 -5.25 15.99 -7.84
C VAL A 233 -4.61 14.87 -7.04
N LEU A 234 -3.93 15.19 -5.94
CA LEU A 234 -3.37 14.19 -5.05
C LEU A 234 -4.50 13.38 -4.37
N PRO A 235 -4.59 12.07 -4.57
CA PRO A 235 -5.31 11.21 -3.63
C PRO A 235 -4.47 11.00 -2.37
N ALA A 236 -4.81 10.05 -1.50
CA ALA A 236 -3.82 9.43 -0.63
C ALA A 236 -2.93 8.57 -1.54
N THR A 237 -1.72 9.04 -1.86
CA THR A 237 -0.90 8.44 -2.92
C THR A 237 -0.25 7.11 -2.54
N HIS A 238 -0.23 6.76 -1.25
CA HIS A 238 0.01 5.38 -0.84
C HIS A 238 -1.28 4.57 -1.06
N ASP A 239 -1.24 3.52 -1.88
CA ASP A 239 -2.38 2.68 -2.27
C ASP A 239 -3.25 2.26 -1.07
N THR A 240 -2.61 1.84 0.03
CA THR A 240 -3.32 1.53 1.28
C THR A 240 -3.93 2.76 1.94
N GLY A 241 -3.33 3.95 1.78
CA GLY A 241 -3.94 5.20 2.24
C GLY A 241 -5.26 5.46 1.55
N SER A 242 -5.31 5.27 0.24
CA SER A 242 -6.54 5.33 -0.54
C SER A 242 -7.52 4.22 -0.15
N ALA A 243 -7.05 2.97 0.00
CA ALA A 243 -7.92 1.85 0.40
C ALA A 243 -8.61 2.11 1.75
N VAL A 244 -7.90 2.68 2.72
CA VAL A 244 -8.46 3.02 4.05
C VAL A 244 -9.51 4.13 3.95
N MET A 245 -9.36 5.10 3.04
CA MET A 245 -10.42 6.08 2.79
C MET A 245 -11.75 5.42 2.39
N ALA A 246 -11.69 4.33 1.63
CA ALA A 246 -12.87 3.61 1.14
C ALA A 246 -13.42 2.55 2.11
N VAL A 247 -12.82 2.36 3.28
CA VAL A 247 -13.38 1.46 4.31
C VAL A 247 -14.81 1.90 4.66
N PRO A 248 -15.82 1.02 4.52
CA PRO A 248 -17.21 1.39 4.67
C PRO A 248 -17.63 1.47 6.15
N SER A 249 -16.82 2.15 6.96
CA SER A 249 -17.06 2.38 8.38
C SER A 249 -17.18 3.88 8.66
N THR A 250 -18.20 4.25 9.40
CA THR A 250 -18.45 5.63 9.87
C THR A 250 -18.13 5.78 11.35
N SER A 251 -17.68 4.72 12.03
CA SER A 251 -17.30 4.73 13.46
C SER A 251 -15.83 4.37 13.64
N ASP A 252 -15.26 4.80 14.77
CA ASP A 252 -13.87 4.45 15.15
C ASP A 252 -13.80 3.07 15.88
N ASP A 253 -14.87 2.26 15.84
CA ASP A 253 -15.01 1.00 16.57
C ASP A 253 -14.74 -0.24 15.70
N SER A 254 -14.08 -0.06 14.58
CA SER A 254 -13.76 -1.14 13.67
C SER A 254 -12.28 -1.18 13.32
N ILE A 255 -11.80 -2.40 13.10
CA ILE A 255 -10.48 -2.68 12.52
C ILE A 255 -10.66 -2.77 11.01
N TYR A 256 -9.71 -2.30 10.25
CA TYR A 256 -9.64 -2.58 8.82
C TYR A 256 -8.52 -3.56 8.50
N LEU A 257 -8.71 -4.33 7.45
CA LEU A 257 -7.72 -5.19 6.82
C LEU A 257 -7.71 -4.89 5.31
N SER A 258 -6.73 -4.11 4.86
CA SER A 258 -6.47 -3.96 3.43
C SER A 258 -5.72 -5.19 2.95
N SER A 259 -6.44 -6.10 2.28
CA SER A 259 -5.94 -7.41 1.88
C SER A 259 -5.57 -7.41 0.39
N GLY A 260 -4.28 -7.44 0.12
CA GLY A 260 -3.66 -7.52 -1.18
C GLY A 260 -2.41 -8.39 -1.15
N THR A 261 -1.41 -8.07 -1.97
CA THR A 261 -0.09 -8.71 -1.90
C THR A 261 0.48 -8.64 -0.48
N TRP A 262 0.41 -7.46 0.14
CA TRP A 262 0.55 -7.25 1.56
C TRP A 262 -0.83 -7.21 2.22
N SER A 263 -0.89 -7.52 3.51
CA SER A 263 -2.05 -7.33 4.37
C SER A 263 -1.72 -6.25 5.37
N LEU A 264 -2.44 -5.12 5.31
CA LEU A 264 -2.24 -4.01 6.23
C LEU A 264 -3.45 -3.96 7.17
N MET A 265 -3.22 -4.36 8.43
CA MET A 265 -4.27 -4.49 9.43
C MET A 265 -4.12 -3.45 10.53
N GLY A 266 -5.18 -2.68 10.81
CA GLY A 266 -5.08 -1.60 11.78
C GLY A 266 -6.38 -0.85 12.02
N ILE A 267 -6.23 0.32 12.62
CA ILE A 267 -7.28 1.29 12.94
C ILE A 267 -6.87 2.69 12.50
N GLU A 268 -7.81 3.60 12.38
CA GLU A 268 -7.52 5.03 12.25
C GLU A 268 -7.45 5.70 13.62
N ARG A 269 -6.48 6.59 13.80
CA ARG A 269 -6.27 7.37 15.04
C ARG A 269 -6.06 8.84 14.70
N LEU A 270 -6.39 9.73 15.64
CA LEU A 270 -6.08 11.17 15.54
C LEU A 270 -4.69 11.49 16.12
N ILE A 271 -4.22 10.68 17.05
CA ILE A 271 -2.95 10.85 17.76
C ILE A 271 -2.09 9.61 17.50
N PRO A 272 -0.82 9.77 17.08
CA PRO A 272 0.08 8.65 16.86
C PRO A 272 0.43 7.96 18.19
N ASP A 273 0.82 6.71 18.12
CA ASP A 273 1.34 5.96 19.25
C ASP A 273 2.77 5.49 18.96
N CYS A 274 3.73 6.26 19.43
CA CYS A 274 5.16 5.99 19.31
C CYS A 274 5.74 5.39 20.60
N SER A 275 4.91 4.73 21.43
CA SER A 275 5.31 4.11 22.69
C SER A 275 6.19 2.86 22.47
N GLU A 276 6.92 2.47 23.54
CA GLU A 276 7.70 1.22 23.53
C GLU A 276 6.83 -0.03 23.32
N VAL A 277 5.57 0.00 23.78
CA VAL A 277 4.63 -1.10 23.58
C VAL A 277 4.27 -1.22 22.10
N SER A 278 3.96 -0.09 21.47
CA SER A 278 3.68 0.01 20.04
C SER A 278 4.88 -0.47 19.20
N GLN A 279 6.10 -0.03 19.53
CA GLN A 279 7.34 -0.49 18.89
C GLN A 279 7.55 -1.99 19.05
N ARG A 280 7.38 -2.52 20.26
CA ARG A 280 7.57 -3.96 20.55
C ARG A 280 6.64 -4.84 19.71
N HIS A 281 5.42 -4.39 19.47
CA HIS A 281 4.47 -5.05 18.56
C HIS A 281 4.70 -4.72 17.09
N ASN A 282 5.68 -3.85 16.77
CA ASN A 282 6.03 -3.43 15.43
C ASN A 282 4.86 -2.80 14.66
N PHE A 283 4.10 -1.92 15.32
CA PHE A 283 3.08 -1.09 14.68
C PHE A 283 3.67 0.12 13.97
N THR A 284 2.95 0.62 12.97
CA THR A 284 3.30 1.83 12.23
C THR A 284 2.20 2.89 12.37
N ASN A 285 2.61 4.16 12.39
CA ASN A 285 1.71 5.33 12.39
C ASN A 285 1.83 6.04 11.03
N GLU A 286 1.37 5.41 9.98
CA GLU A 286 1.42 6.00 8.65
C GLU A 286 0.34 7.07 8.48
N GLY A 287 0.67 8.12 7.72
CA GLY A 287 -0.26 9.20 7.44
C GLY A 287 -1.50 8.74 6.67
N GLY A 288 -2.63 9.31 7.01
CA GLY A 288 -3.92 9.09 6.35
C GLY A 288 -4.56 10.41 5.91
N TYR A 289 -5.77 10.31 5.37
CA TYR A 289 -6.55 11.47 4.97
C TYR A 289 -6.81 12.40 6.17
N HIS A 290 -6.70 13.71 5.96
CA HIS A 290 -7.01 14.74 6.94
C HIS A 290 -6.20 14.64 8.24
N TYR A 291 -4.88 14.32 8.13
CA TYR A 291 -3.95 14.14 9.25
C TYR A 291 -4.32 13.02 10.22
N ARG A 292 -5.24 12.12 9.86
CA ARG A 292 -5.44 10.89 10.63
C ARG A 292 -4.23 9.98 10.43
N TYR A 293 -3.92 9.19 11.45
CA TYR A 293 -2.91 8.13 11.35
C TYR A 293 -3.60 6.81 11.05
N ARG A 294 -3.06 6.10 10.10
CA ARG A 294 -3.31 4.68 9.89
C ARG A 294 -2.38 3.93 10.83
N TYR A 295 -2.90 3.59 12.02
CA TYR A 295 -2.17 2.80 13.00
C TYR A 295 -2.34 1.33 12.64
N LEU A 296 -1.34 0.73 12.05
CA LEU A 296 -1.45 -0.58 11.43
C LEU A 296 -0.16 -1.40 11.57
N LYS A 297 -0.26 -2.65 11.18
CA LYS A 297 0.86 -3.57 10.99
C LYS A 297 0.86 -4.04 9.54
N ASN A 298 2.02 -3.95 8.89
CA ASN A 298 2.27 -4.58 7.60
C ASN A 298 2.56 -6.07 7.83
N ILE A 299 1.76 -6.93 7.26
CA ILE A 299 1.83 -8.38 7.34
C ILE A 299 2.08 -8.89 5.92
N MET A 300 2.97 -9.87 5.78
CA MET A 300 3.17 -10.53 4.49
C MET A 300 1.92 -11.34 4.17
N GLY A 301 1.04 -10.76 3.33
CA GLY A 301 -0.32 -11.24 3.11
C GLY A 301 -0.43 -12.30 2.02
N MET A 302 -1.26 -12.01 1.00
CA MET A 302 -1.54 -12.95 -0.09
C MET A 302 -0.32 -13.25 -0.99
N TRP A 303 0.80 -12.55 -0.80
CA TRP A 303 2.07 -12.81 -1.50
C TRP A 303 2.51 -14.27 -1.38
N ILE A 304 2.43 -14.85 -0.17
CA ILE A 304 2.80 -16.24 0.07
C ILE A 304 1.90 -17.16 -0.78
N MET A 305 0.59 -16.92 -0.72
CA MET A 305 -0.39 -17.69 -1.47
C MET A 305 -0.21 -17.54 -2.98
N GLN A 306 0.02 -16.31 -3.46
CA GLN A 306 0.21 -16.03 -4.89
C GLN A 306 1.45 -16.74 -5.47
N ASN A 307 2.55 -16.80 -4.71
CA ASN A 307 3.75 -17.51 -5.15
C ASN A 307 3.58 -19.02 -5.04
N LEU A 308 2.95 -19.52 -3.99
CA LEU A 308 2.66 -20.93 -3.85
C LEU A 308 1.81 -21.46 -5.01
N ARG A 309 0.78 -20.72 -5.43
CA ARG A 309 -0.08 -21.05 -6.58
C ARG A 309 0.69 -21.19 -7.89
N LYS A 310 1.73 -20.39 -8.13
CA LYS A 310 2.56 -20.50 -9.33
C LYS A 310 3.34 -21.82 -9.42
N GLU A 311 3.53 -22.48 -8.28
CA GLU A 311 4.24 -23.75 -8.18
C GLU A 311 3.31 -24.97 -8.23
N PHE A 312 1.98 -24.76 -8.22
CA PHE A 312 1.00 -25.83 -8.34
C PHE A 312 0.96 -26.40 -9.76
N ARG A 313 0.59 -27.65 -9.87
CA ARG A 313 0.51 -28.35 -11.17
C ARG A 313 -0.65 -27.86 -12.04
N HIS A 314 -1.67 -27.29 -11.42
CA HIS A 314 -2.89 -26.80 -12.06
C HIS A 314 -3.15 -25.35 -11.67
N ASP A 315 -3.74 -24.60 -12.58
CA ASP A 315 -4.26 -23.27 -12.29
C ASP A 315 -5.67 -23.41 -11.73
N TYR A 316 -5.74 -23.46 -10.40
CA TYR A 316 -6.99 -23.64 -9.66
C TYR A 316 -7.80 -22.34 -9.59
N THR A 317 -9.12 -22.48 -9.77
CA THR A 317 -10.08 -21.42 -9.44
C THR A 317 -10.13 -21.16 -7.93
N PHE A 318 -10.70 -20.04 -7.52
CA PHE A 318 -10.87 -19.74 -6.09
C PHE A 318 -11.72 -20.80 -5.36
N GLU A 319 -12.76 -21.32 -6.02
CA GLU A 319 -13.60 -22.40 -5.46
C GLU A 319 -12.80 -23.70 -5.26
N GLU A 320 -11.97 -24.09 -6.22
CA GLU A 320 -11.12 -25.27 -6.10
C GLU A 320 -10.07 -25.10 -4.99
N LEU A 321 -9.47 -23.90 -4.85
CA LEU A 321 -8.56 -23.60 -3.76
C LEU A 321 -9.25 -23.71 -2.39
N TYR A 322 -10.50 -23.24 -2.31
CA TYR A 322 -11.33 -23.39 -1.11
C TYR A 322 -11.50 -24.88 -0.74
N GLN A 323 -11.86 -25.73 -1.72
CA GLN A 323 -12.05 -27.15 -1.50
C GLN A 323 -10.75 -27.85 -1.08
N LEU A 324 -9.63 -27.52 -1.72
CA LEU A 324 -8.32 -28.06 -1.37
C LEU A 324 -7.91 -27.65 0.06
N ALA A 325 -8.06 -26.37 0.41
CA ALA A 325 -7.77 -25.90 1.76
C ALA A 325 -8.68 -26.57 2.81
N HIS A 326 -9.96 -26.78 2.47
CA HIS A 326 -10.89 -27.49 3.37
C HIS A 326 -10.50 -28.97 3.56
N ILE A 327 -9.97 -29.64 2.54
CA ILE A 327 -9.43 -30.99 2.67
C ILE A 327 -8.22 -31.00 3.63
N GLY A 328 -7.34 -30.03 3.51
CA GLY A 328 -6.15 -29.86 4.35
C GLY A 328 -6.39 -29.42 5.80
N ARG A 329 -7.63 -29.15 6.21
CA ARG A 329 -8.00 -28.49 7.49
C ARG A 329 -7.52 -29.16 8.78
N TYR A 330 -7.07 -30.39 8.69
CA TYR A 330 -6.52 -31.12 9.86
C TYR A 330 -4.99 -31.02 9.95
N PHE A 331 -4.33 -30.39 9.00
CA PHE A 331 -2.90 -30.16 9.05
C PHE A 331 -2.58 -29.11 10.13
N ALA A 332 -1.74 -29.48 11.10
CA ALA A 332 -1.57 -28.69 12.31
C ALA A 332 -0.46 -27.64 12.24
N SER A 333 0.52 -27.83 11.33
CA SER A 333 1.69 -26.93 11.28
C SER A 333 1.32 -25.53 10.79
N THR A 334 1.97 -24.54 11.39
CA THR A 334 1.82 -23.12 11.03
C THR A 334 3.18 -22.44 10.93
N VAL A 335 3.24 -21.35 10.21
CA VAL A 335 4.45 -20.55 10.00
C VAL A 335 4.25 -19.11 10.50
N ASP A 336 5.33 -18.47 10.92
CA ASP A 336 5.30 -17.00 11.03
C ASP A 336 5.34 -16.41 9.63
N VAL A 337 4.20 -15.91 9.17
CA VAL A 337 4.08 -15.35 7.82
C VAL A 337 5.01 -14.17 7.56
N ASN A 338 5.52 -13.51 8.61
CA ASN A 338 6.45 -12.39 8.50
C ASN A 338 7.93 -12.80 8.54
N ASP A 339 8.22 -14.10 8.58
CA ASP A 339 9.61 -14.58 8.52
C ASP A 339 10.28 -14.16 7.21
N ALA A 340 11.54 -13.70 7.32
CA ALA A 340 12.32 -13.21 6.17
C ALA A 340 12.47 -14.27 5.05
N ALA A 341 12.39 -15.57 5.38
CA ALA A 341 12.43 -16.65 4.40
C ALA A 341 11.33 -16.57 3.34
N PHE A 342 10.19 -15.90 3.64
CA PHE A 342 9.05 -15.78 2.73
C PHE A 342 9.07 -14.51 1.87
N LEU A 343 10.00 -13.58 2.10
CA LEU A 343 10.02 -12.29 1.40
C LEU A 343 10.31 -12.46 -0.11
N ALA A 344 11.31 -13.27 -0.47
CA ALA A 344 11.69 -13.50 -1.85
C ALA A 344 12.35 -14.89 -2.05
N PRO A 345 11.68 -16.01 -1.70
CA PRO A 345 12.26 -17.33 -1.88
C PRO A 345 12.28 -17.73 -3.35
N GLN A 346 13.23 -18.59 -3.74
CA GLN A 346 13.23 -19.21 -5.07
C GLN A 346 12.06 -20.18 -5.25
N SER A 347 11.64 -20.87 -4.18
CA SER A 347 10.45 -21.72 -4.12
C SER A 347 9.74 -21.46 -2.79
N MET A 348 8.48 -21.05 -2.85
CA MET A 348 7.64 -20.84 -1.67
C MET A 348 7.30 -22.17 -0.98
N ARG A 349 7.08 -23.23 -1.75
CA ARG A 349 6.89 -24.59 -1.21
C ARG A 349 8.08 -25.02 -0.38
N ALA A 350 9.29 -24.92 -0.92
CA ALA A 350 10.50 -25.30 -0.21
C ALA A 350 10.73 -24.46 1.05
N ALA A 351 10.48 -23.15 0.98
CA ALA A 351 10.60 -22.26 2.13
C ALA A 351 9.63 -22.63 3.28
N LEU A 352 8.38 -23.00 2.96
CA LEU A 352 7.38 -23.44 3.93
C LEU A 352 7.82 -24.78 4.60
N GLN A 353 8.28 -25.74 3.80
CA GLN A 353 8.76 -27.03 4.29
C GLN A 353 9.99 -26.87 5.19
N GLU A 354 10.96 -26.05 4.77
CA GLU A 354 12.16 -25.76 5.55
C GLU A 354 11.83 -25.05 6.86
N TYR A 355 10.89 -24.07 6.83
CA TYR A 355 10.42 -23.40 8.04
C TYR A 355 9.85 -24.39 9.04
N CYS A 356 8.92 -25.26 8.61
CA CYS A 356 8.33 -26.28 9.48
C CYS A 356 9.41 -27.23 10.03
N GLY A 357 10.34 -27.69 9.19
CA GLY A 357 11.42 -28.58 9.62
C GLY A 357 12.33 -27.93 10.68
N ARG A 358 12.76 -26.68 10.51
CA ARG A 358 13.62 -25.97 11.47
C ARG A 358 12.90 -25.61 12.78
N THR A 359 11.57 -25.54 12.77
CA THR A 359 10.75 -25.28 13.98
C THR A 359 10.24 -26.57 14.62
N GLY A 360 10.67 -27.75 14.11
CA GLY A 360 10.29 -29.06 14.67
C GLY A 360 8.84 -29.44 14.39
N GLN A 361 8.23 -28.86 13.36
CA GLN A 361 6.87 -29.14 12.92
C GLN A 361 6.89 -30.12 11.72
N GLU A 362 5.75 -30.80 11.50
CA GLU A 362 5.54 -31.59 10.29
C GLU A 362 5.57 -30.70 9.04
N ALA A 363 6.32 -31.09 8.03
CA ALA A 363 6.40 -30.32 6.78
C ALA A 363 5.18 -30.62 5.88
N PRO A 364 4.54 -29.61 5.27
CA PRO A 364 3.43 -29.84 4.35
C PRO A 364 3.94 -30.47 3.04
N GLU A 365 3.36 -31.59 2.63
CA GLU A 365 3.78 -32.33 1.43
C GLU A 365 2.80 -32.14 0.27
N THR A 366 1.50 -32.11 0.57
CA THR A 366 0.44 -31.99 -0.43
C THR A 366 0.01 -30.52 -0.64
N GLU A 367 -0.61 -30.25 -1.80
CA GLU A 367 -1.16 -28.91 -2.07
C GLU A 367 -2.24 -28.51 -1.06
N CYS A 368 -3.02 -29.48 -0.56
CA CYS A 368 -4.02 -29.25 0.48
C CYS A 368 -3.39 -28.80 1.80
N GLU A 369 -2.33 -29.46 2.24
CA GLU A 369 -1.60 -29.12 3.47
C GLU A 369 -0.88 -27.77 3.35
N LEU A 370 -0.23 -27.50 2.20
CA LEU A 370 0.42 -26.22 1.92
C LEU A 370 -0.58 -25.07 1.98
N LEU A 371 -1.72 -25.21 1.31
CA LEU A 371 -2.78 -24.21 1.31
C LEU A 371 -3.31 -23.95 2.72
N TYR A 372 -3.66 -25.01 3.46
CA TYR A 372 -4.21 -24.84 4.78
C TYR A 372 -3.17 -24.28 5.77
N CYS A 373 -1.91 -24.73 5.69
CA CYS A 373 -0.82 -24.16 6.49
C CYS A 373 -0.73 -22.66 6.32
N VAL A 374 -0.75 -22.16 5.08
CA VAL A 374 -0.67 -20.70 4.81
C VAL A 374 -1.94 -19.99 5.29
N TYR A 375 -3.13 -20.48 4.98
CA TYR A 375 -4.39 -19.84 5.40
C TYR A 375 -4.53 -19.77 6.90
N ASN A 376 -4.24 -20.88 7.60
CA ASN A 376 -4.31 -20.91 9.05
C ASN A 376 -3.27 -19.99 9.69
N SER A 377 -2.06 -19.94 9.15
CA SER A 377 -1.00 -19.04 9.61
C SER A 377 -1.36 -17.57 9.44
N LEU A 378 -1.95 -17.20 8.30
CA LEU A 378 -2.45 -15.83 8.07
C LEU A 378 -3.56 -15.47 9.05
N ALA A 379 -4.55 -16.34 9.22
CA ALA A 379 -5.67 -16.11 10.15
C ALA A 379 -5.19 -15.97 11.59
N GLN A 380 -4.24 -16.79 12.03
CA GLN A 380 -3.63 -16.67 13.36
C GLN A 380 -2.84 -15.38 13.52
N CYS A 381 -2.08 -14.96 12.50
CA CYS A 381 -1.35 -13.69 12.50
C CYS A 381 -2.32 -12.50 12.62
N TYR A 382 -3.44 -12.53 11.91
CA TYR A 382 -4.47 -11.49 12.01
C TYR A 382 -5.13 -11.47 13.39
N ALA A 383 -5.48 -12.65 13.95
CA ALA A 383 -6.05 -12.73 15.28
C ALA A 383 -5.10 -12.21 16.37
N LYS A 384 -3.80 -12.52 16.25
CA LYS A 384 -2.76 -11.96 17.12
C LYS A 384 -2.70 -10.44 16.96
N THR A 385 -2.75 -9.93 15.73
CA THR A 385 -2.71 -8.48 15.48
C THR A 385 -3.93 -7.77 16.08
N VAL A 386 -5.12 -8.36 16.02
CA VAL A 386 -6.33 -7.84 16.70
C VAL A 386 -6.09 -7.73 18.21
N ALA A 387 -5.60 -8.80 18.84
CA ALA A 387 -5.32 -8.80 20.28
C ALA A 387 -4.27 -7.74 20.66
N GLU A 388 -3.23 -7.56 19.87
CA GLU A 388 -2.20 -6.53 20.08
C GLU A 388 -2.77 -5.11 19.90
N ILE A 389 -3.68 -4.87 18.95
CA ILE A 389 -4.40 -3.58 18.80
C ILE A 389 -5.25 -3.32 20.05
N GLU A 390 -5.97 -4.32 20.54
CA GLU A 390 -6.79 -4.21 21.74
C GLU A 390 -5.94 -3.95 23.00
N GLU A 391 -4.79 -4.63 23.13
CA GLU A 391 -3.81 -4.40 24.20
C GLU A 391 -3.30 -2.95 24.21
N VAL A 392 -2.80 -2.47 23.08
CA VAL A 392 -2.21 -1.13 22.97
C VAL A 392 -3.25 -0.03 23.18
N THR A 393 -4.46 -0.22 22.66
CA THR A 393 -5.51 0.80 22.72
C THR A 393 -6.33 0.76 24.00
N GLY A 394 -6.31 -0.35 24.72
CA GLY A 394 -7.20 -0.60 25.86
C GLY A 394 -8.69 -0.65 25.46
N ARG A 395 -8.98 -0.88 24.19
CA ARG A 395 -10.34 -0.92 23.61
C ARG A 395 -10.60 -2.31 23.01
N THR A 396 -11.86 -2.68 22.94
CA THR A 396 -12.33 -3.85 22.18
C THR A 396 -12.99 -3.39 20.89
N PHE A 397 -12.90 -4.22 19.85
CA PHE A 397 -13.47 -3.96 18.56
C PHE A 397 -14.40 -5.11 18.16
N ASP A 398 -15.56 -4.81 17.65
CA ASP A 398 -16.57 -5.84 17.33
C ASP A 398 -16.47 -6.30 15.86
N ARG A 399 -15.88 -5.46 14.99
CA ARG A 399 -15.94 -5.65 13.54
C ARG A 399 -14.59 -5.46 12.87
N ILE A 400 -14.35 -6.27 11.81
CA ILE A 400 -13.21 -6.16 10.91
C ILE A 400 -13.73 -5.92 9.49
N HIS A 401 -13.35 -4.81 8.87
CA HIS A 401 -13.61 -4.53 7.46
C HIS A 401 -12.45 -5.02 6.60
N VAL A 402 -12.68 -6.05 5.80
CA VAL A 402 -11.69 -6.56 4.83
C VAL A 402 -11.96 -5.91 3.48
N VAL A 403 -11.00 -5.13 2.98
CA VAL A 403 -11.10 -4.41 1.71
C VAL A 403 -9.97 -4.81 0.76
N GLY A 404 -10.09 -4.46 -0.52
CA GLY A 404 -9.12 -4.82 -1.55
C GLY A 404 -9.36 -6.22 -2.11
N GLY A 405 -8.50 -6.66 -3.05
CA GLY A 405 -8.70 -7.91 -3.79
C GLY A 405 -8.86 -9.17 -2.93
N GLY A 406 -8.17 -9.22 -1.79
CA GLY A 406 -8.23 -10.35 -0.85
C GLY A 406 -9.57 -10.49 -0.11
N CYS A 407 -10.44 -9.47 -0.11
CA CYS A 407 -11.77 -9.58 0.49
C CYS A 407 -12.65 -10.64 -0.21
N GLN A 408 -12.30 -11.05 -1.44
CA GLN A 408 -12.98 -12.10 -2.19
C GLN A 408 -12.64 -13.52 -1.69
N ASP A 409 -11.57 -13.67 -0.91
CA ASP A 409 -11.17 -14.97 -0.35
C ASP A 409 -12.06 -15.34 0.84
N GLN A 410 -13.16 -16.02 0.52
CA GLN A 410 -14.15 -16.44 1.52
C GLN A 410 -13.58 -17.40 2.56
N PHE A 411 -12.58 -18.23 2.20
CA PHE A 411 -11.99 -19.17 3.14
C PHE A 411 -11.18 -18.44 4.21
N LEU A 412 -10.32 -17.50 3.80
CA LEU A 412 -9.53 -16.70 4.72
C LEU A 412 -10.43 -15.83 5.61
N ASN A 413 -11.46 -15.20 5.04
CA ASN A 413 -12.39 -14.37 5.79
C ASN A 413 -13.16 -15.17 6.87
N ARG A 414 -13.55 -16.40 6.58
CA ARG A 414 -14.19 -17.30 7.58
C ARG A 414 -13.21 -17.73 8.66
N LEU A 415 -11.98 -18.08 8.32
CA LEU A 415 -10.93 -18.38 9.29
C LEU A 415 -10.64 -17.17 10.19
N LEU A 416 -10.55 -15.96 9.60
CA LEU A 416 -10.38 -14.72 10.36
C LEU A 416 -11.52 -14.54 11.38
N GLN A 417 -12.78 -14.67 10.95
CA GLN A 417 -13.94 -14.60 11.84
C GLN A 417 -13.87 -15.65 12.95
N GLN A 418 -13.54 -16.89 12.61
CA GLN A 418 -13.43 -17.98 13.57
C GLN A 418 -12.32 -17.75 14.60
N GLN A 419 -11.14 -17.29 14.16
CA GLN A 419 -9.98 -17.08 15.03
C GLN A 419 -10.14 -15.84 15.93
N THR A 420 -10.85 -14.81 15.47
CA THR A 420 -11.01 -13.55 16.21
C THR A 420 -12.29 -13.49 17.01
N GLY A 421 -13.33 -14.24 16.62
CA GLY A 421 -14.68 -14.09 17.15
C GLY A 421 -15.35 -12.76 16.78
N LYS A 422 -14.75 -11.98 15.86
CA LYS A 422 -15.26 -10.67 15.41
C LYS A 422 -16.14 -10.82 14.19
N GLU A 423 -17.07 -9.90 14.00
CA GLU A 423 -17.82 -9.78 12.75
C GLU A 423 -16.87 -9.38 11.61
N VAL A 424 -16.91 -10.08 10.51
CA VAL A 424 -16.09 -9.76 9.30
C VAL A 424 -17.01 -9.27 8.19
N CYS A 425 -16.72 -8.06 7.69
CA CYS A 425 -17.39 -7.45 6.55
C CYS A 425 -16.41 -7.37 5.38
N ALA A 426 -16.72 -8.03 4.28
CA ALA A 426 -15.85 -8.15 3.10
C ALA A 426 -16.34 -7.24 1.95
N GLY A 427 -15.47 -6.35 1.49
CA GLY A 427 -15.70 -5.37 0.42
C GLY A 427 -15.51 -3.92 0.85
N PRO A 428 -15.33 -3.02 -0.11
CA PRO A 428 -15.29 -3.23 -1.56
C PRO A 428 -13.97 -3.85 -2.06
N VAL A 429 -14.02 -4.50 -3.22
CA VAL A 429 -12.84 -5.11 -3.88
C VAL A 429 -11.86 -4.04 -4.36
N GLU A 430 -12.37 -3.01 -5.01
CA GLU A 430 -11.60 -1.93 -5.63
C GLU A 430 -11.37 -0.74 -4.67
N ALA A 431 -11.10 -1.05 -3.39
CA ALA A 431 -11.02 -0.03 -2.33
C ALA A 431 -10.00 1.07 -2.62
N THR A 432 -8.82 0.72 -3.14
CA THR A 432 -7.77 1.69 -3.48
C THR A 432 -8.27 2.70 -4.52
N ALA A 433 -8.75 2.22 -5.66
CA ALA A 433 -9.27 3.10 -6.71
C ALA A 433 -10.48 3.92 -6.24
N ILE A 434 -11.37 3.32 -5.43
CA ILE A 434 -12.53 4.03 -4.85
C ILE A 434 -12.06 5.16 -3.93
N GLY A 435 -11.09 4.92 -3.04
CA GLY A 435 -10.56 5.96 -2.16
C GLY A 435 -9.84 7.08 -2.91
N ASN A 436 -9.10 6.73 -3.96
CA ASN A 436 -8.51 7.72 -4.88
C ASN A 436 -9.60 8.60 -5.52
N LEU A 437 -10.63 8.00 -6.08
CA LEU A 437 -11.78 8.73 -6.64
C LEU A 437 -12.49 9.59 -5.58
N MET A 438 -12.65 9.07 -4.36
CA MET A 438 -13.26 9.82 -3.25
C MET A 438 -12.48 11.09 -2.90
N ALA A 439 -11.13 11.03 -2.91
CA ALA A 439 -10.31 12.23 -2.66
C ALA A 439 -10.54 13.31 -3.73
N GLN A 440 -10.67 12.93 -4.99
CA GLN A 440 -10.99 13.84 -6.10
C GLN A 440 -12.42 14.41 -5.98
N MET A 441 -13.39 13.56 -5.67
CA MET A 441 -14.80 13.95 -5.48
C MET A 441 -14.99 14.86 -4.26
N LEU A 442 -14.24 14.60 -3.15
CA LEU A 442 -14.21 15.47 -1.97
C LEU A 442 -13.59 16.84 -2.29
N LYS A 443 -12.56 16.90 -3.13
CA LYS A 443 -11.98 18.16 -3.61
C LYS A 443 -13.02 18.97 -4.40
N ASP A 444 -13.83 18.29 -5.20
CA ASP A 444 -14.86 18.91 -6.01
C ASP A 444 -16.17 19.17 -5.24
N LYS A 445 -16.20 18.87 -3.95
CA LYS A 445 -17.39 19.05 -3.07
C LYS A 445 -18.60 18.21 -3.51
N ALA A 446 -18.35 17.04 -4.10
CA ALA A 446 -19.40 16.05 -4.35
C ALA A 446 -19.87 15.38 -3.06
N PHE A 447 -19.05 15.46 -1.99
CA PHE A 447 -19.35 15.07 -0.62
C PHE A 447 -18.91 16.19 0.33
N GLU A 448 -19.62 16.35 1.45
CA GLU A 448 -19.25 17.33 2.47
C GLU A 448 -17.98 16.90 3.20
N ASP A 449 -17.90 15.61 3.57
CA ASP A 449 -16.77 15.03 4.31
C ASP A 449 -16.55 13.55 3.98
N LEU A 450 -15.53 12.96 4.62
CA LEU A 450 -15.19 11.55 4.43
C LEU A 450 -16.29 10.60 4.92
N SER A 451 -17.05 10.98 5.95
CA SER A 451 -18.14 10.15 6.47
C SER A 451 -19.26 9.99 5.46
N GLU A 452 -19.66 11.09 4.80
CA GLU A 452 -20.65 11.04 3.71
C GLU A 452 -20.13 10.20 2.53
N ALA A 453 -18.86 10.38 2.15
CA ALA A 453 -18.24 9.60 1.09
C ALA A 453 -18.24 8.09 1.42
N ARG A 454 -17.92 7.68 2.65
CA ARG A 454 -17.97 6.28 3.11
C ARG A 454 -19.40 5.71 3.13
N GLN A 455 -20.39 6.51 3.51
CA GLN A 455 -21.80 6.11 3.40
C GLN A 455 -22.20 5.85 1.95
N MET A 456 -21.65 6.65 1.02
CA MET A 456 -21.88 6.43 -0.41
C MET A 456 -21.22 5.15 -0.89
N VAL A 457 -20.02 4.79 -0.40
CA VAL A 457 -19.36 3.50 -0.67
C VAL A 457 -20.28 2.34 -0.26
N THR A 458 -20.80 2.37 0.98
CA THR A 458 -21.72 1.34 1.48
C THR A 458 -22.98 1.19 0.62
N LYS A 459 -23.50 2.30 0.07
CA LYS A 459 -24.68 2.28 -0.81
C LYS A 459 -24.38 1.81 -2.24
N SER A 460 -23.12 1.92 -2.66
CA SER A 460 -22.70 1.74 -4.06
C SER A 460 -22.14 0.37 -4.36
N PHE A 461 -21.48 -0.24 -3.38
CA PHE A 461 -20.73 -1.48 -3.55
C PHE A 461 -21.22 -2.56 -2.58
N ASP A 462 -21.01 -3.82 -2.99
CA ASP A 462 -21.34 -4.95 -2.13
C ASP A 462 -20.35 -5.01 -0.97
N VAL A 463 -20.89 -4.93 0.24
CA VAL A 463 -20.17 -5.17 1.51
C VAL A 463 -20.93 -6.31 2.19
N ASN A 464 -20.35 -7.49 2.16
CA ASN A 464 -21.00 -8.70 2.61
C ASN A 464 -20.53 -9.09 4.01
N GLU A 465 -21.45 -9.32 4.93
CA GLU A 465 -21.13 -9.98 6.19
C GLU A 465 -20.79 -11.44 5.91
N VAL A 466 -19.66 -11.87 6.46
CA VAL A 466 -19.18 -13.25 6.32
C VAL A 466 -20.04 -14.15 7.22
N SER A 467 -20.74 -15.09 6.61
CA SER A 467 -21.53 -16.05 7.39
C SER A 467 -20.62 -16.97 8.20
N PRO A 468 -20.95 -17.23 9.50
CA PRO A 468 -20.24 -18.23 10.29
C PRO A 468 -20.25 -19.58 9.59
N VAL A 469 -19.17 -20.34 9.75
CA VAL A 469 -19.16 -21.74 9.29
C VAL A 469 -20.13 -22.52 10.20
N LEU A 470 -21.15 -23.16 9.58
CA LEU A 470 -21.99 -24.14 10.25
C LEU A 470 -21.20 -25.41 10.53
#